data_bd0a67c8c70010f353c2f05c72714ee2
#
_entry.id   bd0a67c8c70010f353c2f05c72714ee2
#
_cell.length_a   1.000
_cell.length_b   1.000
_cell.length_c   1.000
_cell.angle_alpha   90.00
_cell.angle_beta   90.00
_cell.angle_gamma   90.00
#
_symmetry.space_group_name_H-M   'P 1'
#
loop_
_entity.id
_entity.type
_entity.pdbx_description
1 polymer ?
#
loop_
_entity_poly.entity_id
_entity_poly.type
_entity_poly.pdbx_seq_one_letter_code
_entity_poly.pdbx_strand_id
1 'polypeptide(L)'
;EYCGRGNYDVIYALSGGKDSSYTLYKLKKDYPFLKILAVQFDNGFTSDYAVINAKKMCEITGCDYFKLTIEKEVLYELFRKAAVSYDAFPKFAKYRASDICNICISIIKQKLMEQAIIQKAPFIVFAFTAGQSPNPIINLSANFIQWSRNLFEKQLQKIGVDDRDEQFIIKNEVIKNMGEIAPSILHPLCLWEYNEDKVLETVVSLGWKPPALDDSNSTNCTLNSFACYNHLEKYGFHPYAFDIAGLVRSGEMSREEGLEKLHQEL
;
A
#
# COMPACT_ATOMS: atom_id res chain seq x y z
N GLU A 1 -3.04 21.19 -14.86
CA GLU A 1 -3.86 22.25 -14.23
C GLU A 1 -3.93 22.15 -12.69
N TYR A 2 -3.74 20.96 -12.09
CA TYR A 2 -3.88 20.76 -10.63
C TYR A 2 -2.54 20.87 -9.87
N CYS A 3 -1.41 20.62 -10.52
CA CYS A 3 -0.09 20.66 -9.89
C CYS A 3 0.30 22.11 -9.49
N GLY A 4 1.08 22.22 -8.41
CA GLY A 4 1.59 23.51 -7.92
C GLY A 4 0.62 24.32 -7.05
N ARG A 5 -0.59 23.81 -6.76
CA ARG A 5 -1.61 24.53 -5.93
C ARG A 5 -1.45 24.25 -4.43
N GLY A 6 -0.84 23.13 -4.06
CA GLY A 6 -0.59 22.73 -2.67
C GLY A 6 0.89 22.74 -2.31
N ASN A 7 1.19 22.24 -1.10
CA ASN A 7 2.57 22.04 -0.65
C ASN A 7 3.26 20.95 -1.48
N TYR A 8 2.48 19.93 -1.86
CA TYR A 8 2.90 18.80 -2.72
C TYR A 8 1.89 18.57 -3.83
N ASP A 9 2.36 18.01 -4.93
CA ASP A 9 1.50 17.53 -6.04
C ASP A 9 1.05 16.10 -5.81
N VAL A 10 1.88 15.30 -5.13
CA VAL A 10 1.67 13.87 -4.91
C VAL A 10 1.98 13.49 -3.48
N ILE A 11 1.09 12.75 -2.85
CA ILE A 11 1.37 11.93 -1.67
C ILE A 11 1.60 10.50 -2.16
N TYR A 12 2.82 10.00 -1.98
CA TYR A 12 3.25 8.74 -2.55
C TYR A 12 3.39 7.66 -1.49
N ALA A 13 2.75 6.49 -1.68
CA ALA A 13 2.87 5.32 -0.81
C ALA A 13 4.20 4.59 -1.10
N LEU A 14 5.23 4.83 -0.31
CA LEU A 14 6.55 4.22 -0.48
C LEU A 14 6.76 3.09 0.52
N SER A 15 6.64 1.85 0.07
CA SER A 15 6.88 0.68 0.94
C SER A 15 8.37 0.32 1.07
N GLY A 16 9.22 0.76 0.15
CA GLY A 16 10.62 0.37 0.03
C GLY A 16 10.85 -0.95 -0.72
N GLY A 17 9.77 -1.62 -1.16
CA GLY A 17 9.83 -2.75 -2.09
C GLY A 17 10.16 -2.32 -3.53
N LYS A 18 10.48 -3.29 -4.40
CA LYS A 18 10.93 -3.05 -5.78
C LYS A 18 9.95 -2.18 -6.59
N ASP A 19 8.66 -2.51 -6.55
CA ASP A 19 7.64 -1.84 -7.38
C ASP A 19 7.41 -0.39 -6.95
N SER A 20 7.35 -0.13 -5.63
CA SER A 20 7.22 1.23 -5.11
C SER A 20 8.48 2.07 -5.37
N SER A 21 9.66 1.46 -5.30
CA SER A 21 10.93 2.13 -5.62
C SER A 21 11.01 2.48 -7.10
N TYR A 22 10.67 1.54 -7.98
CA TYR A 22 10.64 1.75 -9.42
C TYR A 22 9.65 2.84 -9.83
N THR A 23 8.43 2.76 -9.30
CA THR A 23 7.36 3.72 -9.63
C THR A 23 7.75 5.14 -9.23
N LEU A 24 8.35 5.33 -8.04
CA LEU A 24 8.83 6.64 -7.59
C LEU A 24 9.91 7.20 -8.54
N TYR A 25 10.90 6.36 -8.88
CA TYR A 25 11.95 6.74 -9.81
C TYR A 25 11.38 7.13 -11.18
N LYS A 26 10.51 6.28 -11.74
CA LYS A 26 9.93 6.53 -13.06
C LYS A 26 9.06 7.78 -13.07
N LEU A 27 8.26 8.03 -12.05
CA LEU A 27 7.49 9.27 -11.93
C LEU A 27 8.39 10.50 -11.93
N LYS A 28 9.47 10.50 -11.17
CA LYS A 28 10.39 11.65 -11.13
C LYS A 28 11.23 11.81 -12.38
N LYS A 29 11.55 10.69 -13.05
CA LYS A 29 12.24 10.73 -14.36
C LYS A 29 11.35 11.32 -15.46
N ASP A 30 10.09 10.88 -15.51
CA ASP A 30 9.16 11.29 -16.58
C ASP A 30 8.53 12.68 -16.27
N TYR A 31 8.37 13.02 -14.98
CA TYR A 31 7.75 14.25 -14.50
C TYR A 31 8.61 14.93 -13.41
N PRO A 32 9.81 15.47 -13.77
CA PRO A 32 10.77 16.00 -12.79
C PRO A 32 10.25 17.19 -11.99
N PHE A 33 9.24 17.91 -12.48
CA PHE A 33 8.64 19.07 -11.82
C PHE A 33 7.72 18.70 -10.65
N LEU A 34 7.27 17.45 -10.52
CA LEU A 34 6.36 17.05 -9.44
C LEU A 34 7.02 17.18 -8.06
N LYS A 35 6.33 17.83 -7.15
CA LYS A 35 6.66 17.86 -5.73
C LYS A 35 6.01 16.65 -5.05
N ILE A 36 6.81 15.68 -4.66
CA ILE A 36 6.34 14.41 -4.10
C ILE A 36 6.73 14.31 -2.64
N LEU A 37 5.75 14.06 -1.77
CA LEU A 37 5.97 13.59 -0.40
C LEU A 37 5.83 12.06 -0.40
N ALA A 38 6.94 11.36 -0.26
CA ALA A 38 6.97 9.93 -0.14
C ALA A 38 6.73 9.52 1.33
N VAL A 39 5.62 8.82 1.57
CA VAL A 39 5.20 8.39 2.90
C VAL A 39 5.44 6.90 3.05
N GLN A 40 6.30 6.52 4.00
CA GLN A 40 6.49 5.14 4.42
C GLN A 40 5.77 4.88 5.73
N PHE A 41 4.83 3.93 5.73
CA PHE A 41 4.18 3.48 6.95
C PHE A 41 5.03 2.39 7.62
N ASP A 42 5.51 2.68 8.84
CA ASP A 42 6.15 1.69 9.69
C ASP A 42 5.07 0.98 10.52
N ASN A 43 4.77 -0.23 10.12
CA ASN A 43 3.78 -1.08 10.79
C ASN A 43 4.37 -1.91 11.95
N GLY A 44 5.60 -1.61 12.38
CA GLY A 44 6.32 -2.35 13.41
C GLY A 44 7.02 -3.63 12.90
N PHE A 45 6.74 -4.03 11.65
CA PHE A 45 7.33 -5.20 10.96
C PHE A 45 7.97 -4.83 9.63
N THR A 46 8.16 -3.53 9.38
CA THR A 46 8.88 -3.08 8.19
C THR A 46 10.34 -3.50 8.29
N SER A 47 10.85 -4.21 7.28
CA SER A 47 12.25 -4.68 7.28
C SER A 47 13.22 -3.52 7.21
N ASP A 48 14.43 -3.69 7.78
CA ASP A 48 15.48 -2.68 7.69
C ASP A 48 15.86 -2.36 6.25
N TYR A 49 15.86 -3.37 5.37
CA TYR A 49 16.10 -3.20 3.94
C TYR A 49 15.06 -2.26 3.30
N ALA A 50 13.78 -2.43 3.65
CA ALA A 50 12.72 -1.58 3.13
C ALA A 50 12.89 -0.11 3.56
N VAL A 51 13.32 0.12 4.81
CA VAL A 51 13.62 1.47 5.31
C VAL A 51 14.82 2.09 4.60
N ILE A 52 15.90 1.33 4.44
CA ILE A 52 17.11 1.78 3.74
C ILE A 52 16.79 2.09 2.28
N ASN A 53 16.09 1.19 1.59
CA ASN A 53 15.69 1.36 0.20
C ASN A 53 14.78 2.59 0.00
N ALA A 54 13.79 2.79 0.87
CA ALA A 54 12.89 3.94 0.79
C ALA A 54 13.66 5.27 0.90
N LYS A 55 14.54 5.39 1.88
CA LYS A 55 15.39 6.57 2.05
C LYS A 55 16.29 6.80 0.84
N LYS A 56 16.96 5.74 0.38
CA LYS A 56 17.85 5.78 -0.79
C LYS A 56 17.12 6.27 -2.03
N MET A 57 15.91 5.76 -2.27
CA MET A 57 15.11 6.17 -3.43
C MET A 57 14.67 7.63 -3.32
N CYS A 58 14.34 8.13 -2.13
CA CYS A 58 14.03 9.56 -1.92
C CYS A 58 15.27 10.44 -2.17
N GLU A 59 16.45 10.03 -1.71
CA GLU A 59 17.72 10.74 -2.00
C GLU A 59 17.97 10.86 -3.50
N ILE A 60 17.86 9.75 -4.25
CA ILE A 60 18.11 9.70 -5.70
C ILE A 60 17.11 10.55 -6.48
N THR A 61 15.84 10.51 -6.07
CA THR A 61 14.76 11.19 -6.78
C THR A 61 14.53 12.63 -6.33
N GLY A 62 15.19 13.06 -5.25
CA GLY A 62 14.98 14.39 -4.65
C GLY A 62 13.57 14.58 -4.09
N CYS A 63 12.93 13.49 -3.64
CA CYS A 63 11.62 13.53 -3.02
C CYS A 63 11.73 13.69 -1.50
N ASP A 64 10.79 14.41 -0.91
CA ASP A 64 10.69 14.48 0.54
C ASP A 64 10.22 13.12 1.11
N TYR A 65 10.82 12.73 2.24
CA TYR A 65 10.52 11.47 2.91
C TYR A 65 9.84 11.70 4.25
N PHE A 66 8.72 11.05 4.46
CA PHE A 66 7.99 11.06 5.74
C PHE A 66 7.74 9.64 6.23
N LYS A 67 8.28 9.30 7.41
CA LYS A 67 8.01 8.03 8.07
C LYS A 67 6.79 8.18 8.98
N LEU A 68 5.69 7.58 8.58
CA LEU A 68 4.46 7.51 9.39
C LEU A 68 4.59 6.36 10.39
N THR A 69 4.47 6.66 11.66
CA THR A 69 4.52 5.66 12.74
C THR A 69 3.25 5.73 13.59
N ILE A 70 2.85 4.58 14.10
CA ILE A 70 1.85 4.41 15.15
C ILE A 70 2.53 3.66 16.29
N GLU A 71 2.05 3.83 17.51
CA GLU A 71 2.60 3.13 18.68
C GLU A 71 2.58 1.61 18.46
N LYS A 72 3.74 0.96 18.64
CA LYS A 72 3.94 -0.45 18.25
C LYS A 72 3.00 -1.39 19.00
N GLU A 73 2.83 -1.16 20.28
CA GLU A 73 1.99 -1.98 21.15
C GLU A 73 0.53 -1.96 20.68
N VAL A 74 0.06 -0.80 20.25
CA VAL A 74 -1.29 -0.60 19.70
C VAL A 74 -1.44 -1.33 18.37
N LEU A 75 -0.43 -1.24 17.47
CA LEU A 75 -0.42 -1.98 16.20
C LEU A 75 -0.38 -3.50 16.41
N TYR A 76 0.43 -3.98 17.35
CA TYR A 76 0.54 -5.41 17.62
C TYR A 76 -0.78 -5.99 18.15
N GLU A 77 -1.44 -5.28 19.06
CA GLU A 77 -2.75 -5.68 19.55
C GLU A 77 -3.79 -5.68 18.44
N LEU A 78 -3.77 -4.69 17.55
CA LEU A 78 -4.65 -4.60 16.40
C LEU A 78 -4.45 -5.78 15.45
N PHE A 79 -3.20 -6.11 15.11
CA PHE A 79 -2.89 -7.23 14.22
C PHE A 79 -3.23 -8.58 14.87
N ARG A 80 -3.02 -8.73 16.19
CA ARG A 80 -3.43 -9.92 16.93
C ARG A 80 -4.95 -10.10 16.87
N LYS A 81 -5.74 -9.05 17.07
CA LYS A 81 -7.21 -9.09 16.95
C LYS A 81 -7.63 -9.45 15.52
N ALA A 82 -6.99 -8.87 14.50
CA ALA A 82 -7.26 -9.20 13.11
C ALA A 82 -6.93 -10.67 12.78
N ALA A 83 -5.83 -11.20 13.32
CA ALA A 83 -5.42 -12.58 13.11
C ALA A 83 -6.45 -13.61 13.58
N VAL A 84 -7.15 -13.34 14.68
CA VAL A 84 -8.15 -14.26 15.26
C VAL A 84 -9.58 -13.99 14.79
N SER A 85 -9.84 -12.87 14.15
CA SER A 85 -11.17 -12.49 13.65
C SER A 85 -11.48 -13.16 12.31
N TYR A 86 -12.74 -13.62 12.12
CA TYR A 86 -13.19 -14.24 10.86
C TYR A 86 -14.03 -13.30 9.97
N ASP A 87 -14.70 -12.32 10.55
CA ASP A 87 -15.75 -11.54 9.86
C ASP A 87 -15.49 -10.03 9.80
N ALA A 88 -14.24 -9.61 10.05
CA ALA A 88 -13.86 -8.20 9.99
C ALA A 88 -14.02 -7.63 8.58
N PHE A 89 -13.58 -8.39 7.58
CA PHE A 89 -13.55 -7.96 6.18
C PHE A 89 -14.54 -8.71 5.30
N PRO A 90 -15.09 -8.04 4.26
CA PRO A 90 -15.95 -8.70 3.28
C PRO A 90 -15.15 -9.70 2.42
N LYS A 91 -15.87 -10.65 1.83
CA LYS A 91 -15.30 -11.76 1.05
C LYS A 91 -14.31 -11.30 -0.02
N PHE A 92 -14.64 -10.24 -0.77
CA PHE A 92 -13.79 -9.72 -1.84
C PHE A 92 -12.44 -9.17 -1.33
N ALA A 93 -12.39 -8.63 -0.11
CA ALA A 93 -11.14 -8.17 0.49
C ALA A 93 -10.25 -9.34 0.91
N LYS A 94 -10.87 -10.41 1.43
CA LYS A 94 -10.17 -11.66 1.81
C LYS A 94 -9.54 -12.37 0.60
N TYR A 95 -10.10 -12.21 -0.61
CA TYR A 95 -9.50 -12.75 -1.83
C TYR A 95 -8.24 -12.03 -2.30
N ARG A 96 -7.88 -10.89 -1.72
CA ARG A 96 -6.77 -10.04 -2.16
C ARG A 96 -5.69 -9.83 -1.12
N ALA A 97 -6.01 -10.05 0.15
CA ALA A 97 -5.05 -9.90 1.24
C ALA A 97 -5.55 -10.63 2.50
N SER A 98 -4.63 -11.01 3.37
CA SER A 98 -4.98 -11.53 4.70
C SER A 98 -5.71 -10.47 5.54
N ASP A 99 -6.40 -10.87 6.61
CA ASP A 99 -7.09 -9.92 7.49
C ASP A 99 -6.09 -8.91 8.12
N ILE A 100 -4.90 -9.38 8.48
CA ILE A 100 -3.80 -8.53 8.99
C ILE A 100 -3.39 -7.50 7.94
N CYS A 101 -3.15 -7.94 6.70
CA CYS A 101 -2.77 -7.04 5.61
C CYS A 101 -3.89 -6.09 5.25
N ASN A 102 -5.15 -6.51 5.29
CA ASN A 102 -6.31 -5.65 5.05
C ASN A 102 -6.41 -4.51 6.09
N ILE A 103 -6.11 -4.77 7.37
CA ILE A 103 -5.99 -3.71 8.39
C ILE A 103 -4.87 -2.74 8.03
N CYS A 104 -3.67 -3.26 7.75
CA CYS A 104 -2.50 -2.44 7.40
C CYS A 104 -2.77 -1.54 6.19
N ILE A 105 -3.30 -2.11 5.10
CA ILE A 105 -3.65 -1.38 3.87
C ILE A 105 -4.74 -0.33 4.14
N SER A 106 -5.71 -0.64 5.00
CA SER A 106 -6.77 0.31 5.36
C SER A 106 -6.21 1.51 6.13
N ILE A 107 -5.31 1.29 7.10
CA ILE A 107 -4.61 2.38 7.82
C ILE A 107 -3.83 3.25 6.82
N ILE A 108 -3.02 2.64 5.96
CA ILE A 108 -2.24 3.36 4.95
C ILE A 108 -3.15 4.23 4.10
N LYS A 109 -4.25 3.69 3.57
CA LYS A 109 -5.20 4.45 2.74
C LYS A 109 -5.80 5.62 3.49
N GLN A 110 -6.25 5.43 4.75
CA GLN A 110 -6.79 6.50 5.57
C GLN A 110 -5.77 7.62 5.80
N LYS A 111 -4.55 7.25 6.17
CA LYS A 111 -3.48 8.23 6.46
C LYS A 111 -2.96 8.95 5.23
N LEU A 112 -2.90 8.30 4.08
CA LEU A 112 -2.51 8.97 2.84
C LEU A 112 -3.61 9.93 2.34
N MET A 113 -4.89 9.58 2.49
CA MET A 113 -5.99 10.51 2.23
C MET A 113 -5.93 11.73 3.17
N GLU A 114 -5.67 11.50 4.46
CA GLU A 114 -5.47 12.56 5.45
C GLU A 114 -4.33 13.50 5.04
N GLN A 115 -3.16 12.95 4.71
CA GLN A 115 -2.01 13.73 4.25
C GLN A 115 -2.30 14.49 2.96
N ALA A 116 -2.97 13.88 1.99
CA ALA A 116 -3.30 14.55 0.74
C ALA A 116 -4.19 15.79 0.95
N ILE A 117 -5.17 15.69 1.85
CA ILE A 117 -6.04 16.82 2.18
C ILE A 117 -5.26 17.90 2.93
N ILE A 118 -4.47 17.54 3.96
CA ILE A 118 -3.68 18.50 4.76
C ILE A 118 -2.67 19.23 3.88
N GLN A 119 -1.99 18.52 2.99
CA GLN A 119 -0.95 19.07 2.10
C GLN A 119 -1.54 19.71 0.84
N LYS A 120 -2.86 19.63 0.65
CA LYS A 120 -3.56 20.06 -0.58
C LYS A 120 -2.98 19.40 -1.84
N ALA A 121 -2.56 18.15 -1.73
CA ALA A 121 -2.03 17.37 -2.83
C ALA A 121 -3.17 16.77 -3.65
N PRO A 122 -3.24 17.02 -4.97
CA PRO A 122 -4.32 16.51 -5.82
C PRO A 122 -4.23 15.01 -6.09
N PHE A 123 -3.06 14.40 -5.88
CA PHE A 123 -2.85 12.99 -6.20
C PHE A 123 -2.29 12.19 -5.03
N ILE A 124 -2.82 10.97 -4.88
CA ILE A 124 -2.26 9.91 -4.05
C ILE A 124 -1.80 8.81 -4.99
N VAL A 125 -0.57 8.33 -4.85
CA VAL A 125 -0.04 7.29 -5.75
C VAL A 125 0.31 6.04 -4.95
N PHE A 126 -0.18 4.89 -5.45
CA PHE A 126 0.22 3.55 -5.02
C PHE A 126 0.84 2.81 -6.20
N ALA A 127 1.89 2.03 -5.95
CA ALA A 127 2.52 1.17 -6.94
C ALA A 127 1.82 -0.20 -7.03
N PHE A 128 0.49 -0.19 -7.15
CA PHE A 128 -0.27 -1.41 -7.38
C PHE A 128 -0.26 -1.78 -8.86
N THR A 129 -0.03 -3.05 -9.14
CA THR A 129 -0.15 -3.64 -10.48
C THR A 129 -1.62 -3.85 -10.87
N ALA A 130 -1.89 -4.17 -12.13
CA ALA A 130 -3.22 -4.48 -12.62
C ALA A 130 -3.87 -5.68 -11.90
N GLY A 131 -3.06 -6.64 -11.42
CA GLY A 131 -3.53 -7.75 -10.57
C GLY A 131 -4.07 -7.28 -9.23
N GLN A 132 -3.40 -6.29 -8.60
CA GLN A 132 -3.77 -5.76 -7.29
C GLN A 132 -4.88 -4.71 -7.35
N SER A 133 -4.95 -3.92 -8.40
CA SER A 133 -6.01 -2.92 -8.59
C SER A 133 -6.41 -2.84 -10.06
N PRO A 134 -7.67 -3.14 -10.40
CA PRO A 134 -8.14 -3.07 -11.80
C PRO A 134 -8.35 -1.62 -12.28
N ASN A 135 -8.39 -0.67 -11.37
CA ASN A 135 -8.69 0.73 -11.68
C ASN A 135 -7.43 1.58 -11.60
N PRO A 136 -6.90 2.08 -12.73
CA PRO A 136 -5.70 2.91 -12.72
C PRO A 136 -5.91 4.27 -12.07
N ILE A 137 -7.14 4.79 -12.08
CA ILE A 137 -7.51 6.09 -11.51
C ILE A 137 -8.81 5.95 -10.71
N ILE A 138 -8.79 6.43 -9.47
CA ILE A 138 -9.97 6.49 -8.60
C ILE A 138 -10.16 7.94 -8.15
N ASN A 139 -11.17 8.62 -8.66
CA ASN A 139 -11.53 9.96 -8.22
C ASN A 139 -12.26 9.86 -6.89
N LEU A 140 -11.74 10.54 -5.88
CA LEU A 140 -12.36 10.60 -4.58
C LEU A 140 -13.38 11.77 -4.50
N SER A 141 -14.26 11.69 -3.53
CA SER A 141 -15.15 12.77 -3.11
C SER A 141 -15.21 12.78 -1.59
N ALA A 142 -15.68 13.87 -0.99
CA ALA A 142 -15.87 13.95 0.45
C ALA A 142 -16.76 12.81 0.96
N ASN A 143 -17.83 12.50 0.23
CA ASN A 143 -18.76 11.41 0.56
C ASN A 143 -18.07 10.04 0.50
N PHE A 144 -17.22 9.81 -0.51
CA PHE A 144 -16.47 8.56 -0.62
C PHE A 144 -15.45 8.41 0.51
N ILE A 145 -14.72 9.47 0.85
CA ILE A 145 -13.75 9.47 1.95
C ILE A 145 -14.45 9.21 3.28
N GLN A 146 -15.58 9.89 3.52
CA GLN A 146 -16.40 9.66 4.71
C GLN A 146 -16.96 8.24 4.78
N TRP A 147 -17.44 7.71 3.66
CA TRP A 147 -17.90 6.32 3.56
C TRP A 147 -16.76 5.34 3.86
N SER A 148 -15.58 5.53 3.26
CA SER A 148 -14.39 4.69 3.48
C SER A 148 -13.95 4.73 4.95
N ARG A 149 -13.96 5.91 5.58
CA ARG A 149 -13.70 6.09 7.00
C ARG A 149 -14.67 5.27 7.85
N ASN A 150 -15.96 5.46 7.64
CA ASN A 150 -17.01 4.77 8.41
C ASN A 150 -16.98 3.25 8.21
N LEU A 151 -16.63 2.79 6.99
CA LEU A 151 -16.47 1.38 6.71
C LEU A 151 -15.32 0.78 7.53
N PHE A 152 -14.17 1.45 7.54
CA PHE A 152 -13.01 0.97 8.29
C PHE A 152 -13.26 1.01 9.80
N GLU A 153 -13.90 2.03 10.33
CA GLU A 153 -14.34 2.12 11.72
C GLU A 153 -15.20 0.92 12.13
N LYS A 154 -16.19 0.56 11.31
CA LYS A 154 -17.00 -0.65 11.52
C LYS A 154 -16.17 -1.95 11.49
N GLN A 155 -15.14 -2.01 10.68
CA GLN A 155 -14.23 -3.16 10.64
C GLN A 155 -13.40 -3.26 11.92
N LEU A 156 -12.91 -2.13 12.44
CA LEU A 156 -12.20 -2.06 13.72
C LEU A 156 -13.11 -2.49 14.87
N GLN A 157 -14.36 -2.02 14.93
CA GLN A 157 -15.35 -2.43 15.94
C GLN A 157 -15.61 -3.94 15.92
N LYS A 158 -15.71 -4.55 14.74
CA LYS A 158 -15.91 -6.00 14.60
C LYS A 158 -14.77 -6.84 15.17
N ILE A 159 -13.56 -6.31 15.21
CA ILE A 159 -12.40 -6.97 15.84
C ILE A 159 -12.19 -6.51 17.29
N GLY A 160 -13.15 -5.78 17.88
CA GLY A 160 -13.09 -5.34 19.26
C GLY A 160 -12.08 -4.21 19.52
N VAL A 161 -11.95 -3.29 18.56
CA VAL A 161 -11.22 -2.03 18.71
C VAL A 161 -12.24 -0.91 18.89
N ASP A 162 -12.15 -0.19 20.00
CA ASP A 162 -13.06 0.91 20.33
C ASP A 162 -12.81 2.15 19.48
N ASP A 163 -13.84 2.99 19.30
CA ASP A 163 -13.87 4.22 18.48
C ASP A 163 -12.83 5.29 18.83
N ARG A 164 -12.07 5.10 19.91
CA ARG A 164 -11.13 6.08 20.45
C ARG A 164 -9.77 6.12 19.76
N ASP A 165 -9.48 5.16 18.91
CA ASP A 165 -8.19 5.10 18.20
C ASP A 165 -8.23 5.89 16.89
N GLU A 166 -8.44 7.22 16.99
CA GLU A 166 -8.34 8.15 15.84
C GLU A 166 -6.98 8.09 15.11
N GLN A 167 -5.98 7.45 15.71
CA GLN A 167 -4.68 7.28 15.08
C GLN A 167 -4.70 6.37 13.84
N PHE A 168 -5.72 5.50 13.68
CA PHE A 168 -5.83 4.59 12.54
C PHE A 168 -6.61 5.17 11.36
N ILE A 169 -7.51 6.09 11.64
CA ILE A 169 -8.48 6.62 10.68
C ILE A 169 -8.28 8.12 10.43
N ILE A 170 -8.71 8.58 9.27
CA ILE A 170 -8.73 10.01 8.95
C ILE A 170 -9.69 10.76 9.89
N LYS A 171 -9.25 11.89 10.41
CA LYS A 171 -10.05 12.71 11.31
C LYS A 171 -11.21 13.37 10.58
N ASN A 172 -12.38 13.40 11.21
CA ASN A 172 -13.58 14.04 10.63
C ASN A 172 -13.35 15.52 10.32
N GLU A 173 -12.57 16.23 11.14
CA GLU A 173 -12.24 17.64 10.91
C GLU A 173 -11.43 17.83 9.61
N VAL A 174 -10.53 16.91 9.30
CA VAL A 174 -9.75 16.97 8.04
C VAL A 174 -10.68 16.83 6.85
N ILE A 175 -11.65 15.89 6.90
CA ILE A 175 -12.64 15.71 5.82
C ILE A 175 -13.51 16.96 5.66
N LYS A 176 -13.98 17.56 6.75
CA LYS A 176 -14.79 18.79 6.73
C LYS A 176 -14.04 19.99 6.16
N ASN A 177 -12.74 20.05 6.40
CA ASN A 177 -11.86 21.12 5.92
C ASN A 177 -11.26 20.85 4.54
N MET A 178 -11.64 19.74 3.89
CA MET A 178 -11.25 19.44 2.52
C MET A 178 -11.86 20.50 1.60
N GLY A 179 -11.03 21.26 0.89
CA GLY A 179 -11.48 22.25 -0.07
C GLY A 179 -12.33 21.67 -1.21
N GLU A 180 -12.55 22.43 -2.26
CA GLU A 180 -13.36 22.04 -3.41
C GLU A 180 -12.79 20.84 -4.19
N ILE A 181 -11.47 20.58 -4.07
CA ILE A 181 -10.77 19.54 -4.84
C ILE A 181 -10.44 18.38 -3.91
N ALA A 182 -11.15 17.26 -4.10
CA ALA A 182 -10.78 15.99 -3.51
C ALA A 182 -9.61 15.37 -4.27
N PRO A 183 -8.68 14.68 -3.57
CA PRO A 183 -7.57 14.00 -4.24
C PRO A 183 -8.05 12.82 -5.10
N SER A 184 -7.24 12.44 -6.09
CA SER A 184 -7.45 11.21 -6.88
C SER A 184 -6.37 10.19 -6.55
N ILE A 185 -6.73 8.91 -6.47
CA ILE A 185 -5.75 7.82 -6.33
C ILE A 185 -5.33 7.37 -7.72
N LEU A 186 -4.02 7.22 -7.92
CA LEU A 186 -3.42 6.77 -9.17
C LEU A 186 -2.63 5.48 -8.92
N HIS A 187 -2.75 4.53 -9.86
CA HIS A 187 -1.97 3.29 -9.91
C HIS A 187 -1.19 3.24 -11.25
N PRO A 188 -0.01 3.88 -11.34
CA PRO A 188 0.70 4.01 -12.61
C PRO A 188 1.10 2.68 -13.23
N LEU A 189 1.42 1.66 -12.44
CA LEU A 189 1.78 0.33 -12.95
C LEU A 189 0.62 -0.38 -13.69
N CYS A 190 -0.61 0.08 -13.51
CA CYS A 190 -1.74 -0.42 -14.31
C CYS A 190 -1.78 0.15 -15.73
N LEU A 191 -1.02 1.23 -16.00
CA LEU A 191 -0.98 1.93 -17.28
C LEU A 191 0.35 1.74 -18.01
N TRP A 192 1.41 1.45 -17.25
CA TRP A 192 2.75 1.23 -17.82
C TRP A 192 2.92 -0.25 -18.17
N GLU A 193 3.71 -0.51 -19.20
CA GLU A 193 4.18 -1.85 -19.46
C GLU A 193 4.98 -2.34 -18.26
N TYR A 194 4.49 -3.41 -17.62
CA TYR A 194 5.11 -4.00 -16.44
C TYR A 194 5.93 -5.24 -16.85
N ASN A 195 7.20 -5.25 -16.46
CA ASN A 195 8.07 -6.41 -16.57
C ASN A 195 8.91 -6.49 -15.31
N GLU A 196 8.75 -7.56 -14.54
CA GLU A 196 9.36 -7.72 -13.21
C GLU A 196 10.88 -7.67 -13.28
N ASP A 197 11.50 -8.32 -14.28
CA ASP A 197 12.97 -8.37 -14.43
C ASP A 197 13.53 -6.96 -14.72
N LYS A 198 12.90 -6.22 -15.62
CA LYS A 198 13.29 -4.82 -15.94
C LYS A 198 13.11 -3.90 -14.74
N VAL A 199 12.06 -4.10 -13.95
CA VAL A 199 11.82 -3.35 -12.72
C VAL A 199 12.94 -3.62 -11.73
N LEU A 200 13.26 -4.90 -11.50
CA LEU A 200 14.32 -5.31 -10.58
C LEU A 200 15.69 -4.80 -11.03
N GLU A 201 16.06 -5.02 -12.30
CA GLU A 201 17.30 -4.53 -12.88
C GLU A 201 17.47 -3.02 -12.67
N THR A 202 16.40 -2.25 -12.97
CA THR A 202 16.42 -0.80 -12.81
C THR A 202 16.69 -0.39 -11.36
N VAL A 203 15.92 -0.92 -10.39
CA VAL A 203 16.07 -0.48 -9.00
C VAL A 203 17.41 -0.93 -8.39
N VAL A 204 17.90 -2.10 -8.76
CA VAL A 204 19.24 -2.58 -8.34
C VAL A 204 20.33 -1.68 -8.88
N SER A 205 20.26 -1.26 -10.14
CA SER A 205 21.24 -0.31 -10.73
C SER A 205 21.26 1.04 -10.02
N LEU A 206 20.15 1.41 -9.37
CA LEU A 206 20.04 2.62 -8.54
C LEU A 206 20.50 2.39 -7.09
N GLY A 207 20.92 1.17 -6.73
CA GLY A 207 21.41 0.82 -5.40
C GLY A 207 20.32 0.36 -4.42
N TRP A 208 19.12 0.02 -4.92
CA TRP A 208 18.14 -0.75 -4.15
C TRP A 208 18.70 -2.14 -3.84
N LYS A 209 18.48 -2.60 -2.62
CA LYS A 209 19.00 -3.89 -2.16
C LYS A 209 17.85 -4.88 -1.95
N PRO A 210 17.92 -6.08 -2.53
CA PRO A 210 16.97 -7.14 -2.22
C PRO A 210 17.06 -7.52 -0.74
N PRO A 211 15.99 -8.02 -0.12
CA PRO A 211 16.03 -8.55 1.23
C PRO A 211 16.94 -9.78 1.27
N ALA A 212 17.53 -10.06 2.46
CA ALA A 212 18.40 -11.22 2.65
C ALA A 212 17.63 -12.55 2.76
N LEU A 213 16.32 -12.49 3.00
CA LEU A 213 15.42 -13.65 3.06
C LEU A 213 14.51 -13.61 1.84
N ASP A 214 14.47 -14.71 1.10
CA ASP A 214 13.62 -14.89 -0.08
C ASP A 214 12.15 -15.13 0.34
N ASP A 215 11.46 -14.07 0.77
CA ASP A 215 10.00 -14.08 0.68
C ASP A 215 9.64 -13.61 -0.73
N SER A 216 9.28 -14.54 -1.59
CA SER A 216 8.93 -14.28 -3.00
C SER A 216 7.73 -13.36 -3.17
N ASN A 217 6.92 -13.17 -2.14
CA ASN A 217 5.68 -12.43 -2.17
C ASN A 217 5.77 -11.07 -1.48
N SER A 218 6.77 -10.84 -0.61
CA SER A 218 6.96 -9.54 0.05
C SER A 218 8.41 -9.29 0.43
N THR A 219 8.95 -8.22 -0.12
CA THR A 219 10.33 -7.77 0.15
C THR A 219 10.43 -6.72 1.27
N ASN A 220 9.33 -6.35 1.91
CA ASN A 220 9.28 -5.18 2.77
C ASN A 220 8.63 -5.39 4.15
N CYS A 221 7.95 -6.51 4.39
CA CYS A 221 7.24 -6.77 5.64
C CYS A 221 7.58 -8.16 6.21
N THR A 222 8.20 -8.21 7.38
CA THR A 222 8.58 -9.47 8.05
C THR A 222 7.38 -10.22 8.65
N LEU A 223 6.20 -9.58 8.72
CA LEU A 223 4.95 -10.22 9.16
C LEU A 223 4.24 -10.98 8.03
N ASN A 224 4.70 -10.82 6.78
CA ASN A 224 3.95 -11.31 5.61
C ASN A 224 3.75 -12.82 5.62
N SER A 225 4.78 -13.62 5.87
CA SER A 225 4.71 -15.08 5.90
C SER A 225 3.70 -15.56 6.94
N PHE A 226 3.73 -15.00 8.16
CA PHE A 226 2.73 -15.31 9.19
C PHE A 226 1.31 -14.89 8.75
N ALA A 227 1.16 -13.75 8.12
CA ALA A 227 -0.14 -13.27 7.64
C ALA A 227 -0.72 -14.17 6.53
N CYS A 228 0.12 -14.68 5.64
CA CYS A 228 -0.24 -15.65 4.61
C CYS A 228 -0.61 -17.01 5.21
N TYR A 229 0.22 -17.53 6.12
CA TYR A 229 -0.07 -18.77 6.84
C TYR A 229 -1.39 -18.70 7.61
N ASN A 230 -1.60 -17.66 8.41
CA ASN A 230 -2.84 -17.44 9.15
C ASN A 230 -4.07 -17.38 8.23
N HIS A 231 -3.93 -16.75 7.06
CA HIS A 231 -5.01 -16.68 6.08
C HIS A 231 -5.32 -18.04 5.47
N LEU A 232 -4.28 -18.81 5.10
CA LEU A 232 -4.43 -20.16 4.56
C LEU A 232 -5.13 -21.10 5.54
N GLU A 233 -4.72 -21.08 6.82
CA GLU A 233 -5.36 -21.84 7.89
C GLU A 233 -6.83 -21.47 8.10
N LYS A 234 -7.14 -20.17 8.03
CA LYS A 234 -8.51 -19.66 8.26
C LYS A 234 -9.46 -19.93 7.10
N TYR A 235 -9.00 -19.80 5.86
CA TYR A 235 -9.85 -19.73 4.68
C TYR A 235 -9.57 -20.82 3.63
N GLY A 236 -8.50 -21.57 3.77
CA GLY A 236 -8.15 -22.69 2.89
C GLY A 236 -7.60 -22.29 1.52
N PHE A 237 -7.15 -21.02 1.35
CA PHE A 237 -6.54 -20.57 0.11
C PHE A 237 -5.50 -19.46 0.38
N HIS A 238 -4.55 -19.33 -0.53
CA HIS A 238 -3.48 -18.32 -0.43
C HIS A 238 -4.02 -16.89 -0.69
N PRO A 239 -3.71 -15.87 0.13
CA PRO A 239 -4.27 -14.51 -0.01
C PRO A 239 -3.89 -13.81 -1.33
N TYR A 240 -2.81 -14.22 -1.99
CA TYR A 240 -2.39 -13.67 -3.30
C TYR A 240 -2.94 -14.47 -4.50
N ALA A 241 -3.70 -15.53 -4.28
CA ALA A 241 -4.20 -16.37 -5.38
C ALA A 241 -5.00 -15.57 -6.43
N PHE A 242 -5.79 -14.61 -5.99
CA PHE A 242 -6.59 -13.77 -6.88
C PHE A 242 -5.74 -12.81 -7.71
N ASP A 243 -4.75 -12.17 -7.10
CA ASP A 243 -3.85 -11.22 -7.74
C ASP A 243 -2.93 -11.92 -8.74
N ILE A 244 -2.35 -13.07 -8.35
CA ILE A 244 -1.54 -13.92 -9.23
C ILE A 244 -2.38 -14.42 -10.41
N ALA A 245 -3.60 -14.90 -10.16
CA ALA A 245 -4.50 -15.28 -11.25
C ALA A 245 -4.88 -14.10 -12.15
N GLY A 246 -4.88 -12.87 -11.63
CA GLY A 246 -5.01 -11.64 -12.40
C GLY A 246 -3.86 -11.46 -13.39
N LEU A 247 -2.61 -11.57 -12.92
CA LEU A 247 -1.40 -11.46 -13.76
C LEU A 247 -1.33 -12.55 -14.83
N VAL A 248 -1.75 -13.77 -14.49
CA VAL A 248 -1.83 -14.86 -15.49
C VAL A 248 -2.87 -14.56 -16.57
N ARG A 249 -4.05 -14.04 -16.20
CA ARG A 249 -5.10 -13.69 -17.18
C ARG A 249 -4.72 -12.52 -18.07
N SER A 250 -3.94 -11.57 -17.57
CA SER A 250 -3.44 -10.43 -18.36
C SER A 250 -2.23 -10.79 -19.25
N GLY A 251 -1.67 -12.00 -19.11
CA GLY A 251 -0.49 -12.43 -19.85
C GLY A 251 0.83 -11.89 -19.30
N GLU A 252 0.81 -11.29 -18.12
CA GLU A 252 2.01 -10.75 -17.44
C GLU A 252 2.80 -11.82 -16.68
N MET A 253 2.22 -13.01 -16.51
CA MET A 253 2.81 -14.17 -15.83
C MET A 253 2.32 -15.45 -16.46
N SER A 254 3.17 -16.47 -16.57
CA SER A 254 2.72 -17.79 -16.98
C SER A 254 1.91 -18.47 -15.85
N ARG A 255 1.10 -19.47 -16.22
CA ARG A 255 0.33 -20.25 -15.24
C ARG A 255 1.26 -21.05 -14.32
N GLU A 256 2.32 -21.58 -14.87
CA GLU A 256 3.35 -22.36 -14.17
C GLU A 256 4.03 -21.52 -13.09
N GLU A 257 4.53 -20.32 -13.46
CA GLU A 257 5.12 -19.37 -12.50
C GLU A 257 4.12 -18.96 -11.42
N GLY A 258 2.86 -18.72 -11.80
CA GLY A 258 1.82 -18.38 -10.84
C GLY A 258 1.56 -19.51 -9.83
N LEU A 259 1.57 -20.76 -10.25
CA LEU A 259 1.43 -21.91 -9.36
C LEU A 259 2.64 -22.09 -8.46
N GLU A 260 3.86 -21.91 -8.96
CA GLU A 260 5.09 -21.95 -8.16
C GLU A 260 5.05 -20.91 -7.04
N LYS A 261 4.68 -19.65 -7.35
CA LYS A 261 4.54 -18.59 -6.34
C LYS A 261 3.51 -18.89 -5.25
N LEU A 262 2.45 -19.64 -5.57
CA LEU A 262 1.41 -20.03 -4.60
C LEU A 262 1.78 -21.25 -3.76
N HIS A 263 2.68 -22.11 -4.26
CA HIS A 263 3.10 -23.35 -3.59
C HIS A 263 4.44 -23.21 -2.84
N GLN A 264 5.11 -22.06 -2.94
CA GLN A 264 6.29 -21.81 -2.13
C GLN A 264 5.94 -21.89 -0.64
N GLU A 265 6.75 -22.61 0.13
CA GLU A 265 6.58 -22.74 1.58
C GLU A 265 6.58 -21.35 2.23
N LEU A 266 5.61 -21.13 3.11
CA LEU A 266 5.39 -19.89 3.84
C LEU A 266 6.33 -19.79 5.05
#